data_f55f6d266236b346a89d295f0afc39c2
#
_entry.id   f55f6d266236b346a89d295f0afc39c2
#
_cell.length_a   1.000
_cell.length_b   1.000
_cell.length_c   1.000
_cell.angle_alpha   90.00
_cell.angle_beta   90.00
_cell.angle_gamma   90.00
#
_symmetry.space_group_name_H-M   'P 1'
#
loop_
_entity.id
_entity.type
_entity.pdbx_description
1 polymer ?
#
loop_
_entity_poly.entity_id
_entity_poly.type
_entity_poly.pdbx_seq_one_letter_code
_entity_poly.pdbx_strand_id
1 'polypeptide(L)'
;MELSVLLAEQIVVIFLMMAIGYVIVKIRLFKTEDSSVLSNLVVYICFPCVIINSFQIELTARTAKGLLLAVAAAAAAHAFMLLAVWILEKPLRLNSIEKVSIIYTNAGYLVIPLVSAVLGEEWVF
;
A
#
# COMPACT_ATOMS: atom_id res chain seq x y z
N MET A 1 6.88 -5.49 22.70
CA MET A 1 7.49 -4.44 21.86
C MET A 1 6.40 -3.43 21.57
N GLU A 2 6.64 -2.14 21.75
CA GLU A 2 5.60 -1.14 21.55
C GLU A 2 5.33 -0.99 20.05
N LEU A 3 4.06 -0.88 19.69
CA LEU A 3 3.61 -0.68 18.31
C LEU A 3 4.35 0.47 17.59
N SER A 4 4.72 1.50 18.36
CA SER A 4 5.51 2.64 17.88
C SER A 4 6.90 2.24 17.39
N VAL A 5 7.56 1.28 18.03
CA VAL A 5 8.89 0.79 17.63
C VAL A 5 8.77 0.00 16.32
N LEU A 6 7.78 -0.88 16.20
CA LEU A 6 7.52 -1.62 14.96
C LEU A 6 7.23 -0.68 13.78
N LEU A 7 6.41 0.34 14.01
CA LEU A 7 6.13 1.38 13.01
C LEU A 7 7.41 2.12 12.59
N ALA A 8 8.21 2.54 13.55
CA ALA A 8 9.47 3.24 13.27
C ALA A 8 10.43 2.36 12.48
N GLU A 9 10.54 1.08 12.82
CA GLU A 9 11.37 0.11 12.11
C GLU A 9 10.94 -0.04 10.64
N GLN A 10 9.65 -0.18 10.36
CA GLN A 10 9.12 -0.26 9.00
C GLN A 10 9.38 1.03 8.20
N ILE A 11 9.21 2.19 8.84
CA ILE A 11 9.51 3.47 8.20
C ILE A 11 11.01 3.56 7.85
N VAL A 12 11.90 3.18 8.76
CA VAL A 12 13.35 3.16 8.52
C VAL A 12 13.70 2.25 7.35
N VAL A 13 13.12 1.06 7.27
CA VAL A 13 13.33 0.13 6.15
C VAL A 13 12.94 0.78 4.81
N ILE A 14 11.79 1.46 4.74
CA ILE A 14 11.36 2.15 3.51
C ILE A 14 12.35 3.26 3.12
N PHE A 15 12.81 4.06 4.09
CA PHE A 15 13.81 5.10 3.83
C PHE A 15 15.14 4.52 3.36
N LEU A 16 15.59 3.41 3.93
CA LEU A 16 16.79 2.70 3.48
C LEU A 16 16.65 2.20 2.04
N MET A 17 15.51 1.63 1.69
CA MET A 17 15.24 1.18 0.32
C MET A 17 15.25 2.35 -0.68
N MET A 18 14.66 3.50 -0.31
CA MET A 18 14.74 4.72 -1.13
C MET A 18 16.18 5.22 -1.27
N ALA A 19 16.97 5.21 -0.20
CA ALA A 19 18.36 5.61 -0.23
C ALA A 19 19.20 4.69 -1.14
N ILE A 20 19.00 3.38 -1.06
CA ILE A 20 19.64 2.40 -1.94
C ILE A 20 19.27 2.68 -3.41
N GLY A 21 17.98 2.87 -3.71
CA GLY A 21 17.53 3.21 -5.06
C GLY A 21 18.18 4.49 -5.60
N TYR A 22 18.26 5.53 -4.77
CA TYR A 22 18.94 6.77 -5.12
C TYR A 22 20.42 6.57 -5.41
N VAL A 23 21.13 5.81 -4.57
CA VAL A 23 22.57 5.52 -4.77
C VAL A 23 22.80 4.76 -6.07
N ILE A 24 22.00 3.72 -6.35
CA ILE A 24 22.11 2.90 -7.57
C ILE A 24 21.98 3.76 -8.83
N VAL A 25 21.03 4.69 -8.87
CA VAL A 25 20.86 5.61 -10.00
C VAL A 25 22.02 6.63 -10.05
N LYS A 26 22.46 7.14 -8.90
CA LYS A 26 23.56 8.10 -8.83
C LYS A 26 24.91 7.54 -9.31
N ILE A 27 25.20 6.28 -9.02
CA ILE A 27 26.39 5.59 -9.53
C ILE A 27 26.22 5.11 -10.98
N ARG A 28 25.10 5.42 -11.62
CA ARG A 28 24.76 5.07 -13.01
C ARG A 28 24.71 3.56 -13.29
N LEU A 29 24.43 2.75 -12.27
CA LEU A 29 24.20 1.32 -12.44
C LEU A 29 22.85 1.08 -13.15
N PHE A 30 21.84 1.89 -12.84
CA PHE A 30 20.56 1.97 -13.54
C PHE A 30 20.30 3.40 -14.01
N LYS A 31 19.60 3.53 -15.14
CA LYS A 31 19.10 4.82 -15.63
C LYS A 31 17.74 5.11 -14.98
N THR A 32 17.38 6.38 -14.96
CA THR A 32 16.06 6.80 -14.43
C THR A 32 14.90 6.16 -15.20
N GLU A 33 15.10 5.94 -16.52
CA GLU A 33 14.14 5.30 -17.41
C GLU A 33 13.88 3.83 -17.04
N ASP A 34 14.90 3.14 -16.50
CA ASP A 34 14.78 1.73 -16.09
C ASP A 34 13.82 1.54 -14.91
N SER A 35 13.53 2.62 -14.16
CA SER A 35 12.56 2.57 -13.06
C SER A 35 11.16 2.22 -13.54
N SER A 36 10.79 2.58 -14.76
CA SER A 36 9.50 2.23 -15.35
C SER A 36 9.37 0.72 -15.60
N VAL A 37 10.46 0.07 -16.00
CA VAL A 37 10.50 -1.38 -16.22
C VAL A 37 10.35 -2.11 -14.88
N LEU A 38 11.08 -1.66 -13.85
CA LEU A 38 10.97 -2.19 -12.49
C LEU A 38 9.55 -2.01 -11.91
N SER A 39 8.97 -0.81 -12.08
CA SER A 39 7.60 -0.53 -11.64
C SER A 39 6.58 -1.44 -12.35
N ASN A 40 6.72 -1.63 -13.67
CA ASN A 40 5.84 -2.51 -14.42
C ASN A 40 5.97 -3.98 -13.95
N LEU A 41 7.17 -4.46 -13.69
CA LEU A 41 7.40 -5.80 -13.17
C LEU A 41 6.74 -5.97 -11.79
N VAL A 42 6.90 -5.00 -10.91
CA VAL A 42 6.26 -5.02 -9.59
C VAL A 42 4.73 -5.02 -9.72
N VAL A 43 4.18 -4.11 -10.52
CA VAL A 43 2.72 -3.96 -10.64
C VAL A 43 2.06 -5.13 -11.37
N TYR A 44 2.65 -5.63 -12.45
CA TYR A 44 2.02 -6.65 -13.29
C TYR A 44 2.39 -8.09 -12.92
N ILE A 45 3.49 -8.30 -12.19
CA ILE A 45 3.93 -9.64 -11.79
C ILE A 45 3.93 -9.79 -10.28
N CYS A 46 4.70 -8.96 -9.55
CA CYS A 46 4.86 -9.16 -8.11
C CYS A 46 3.56 -8.96 -7.34
N PHE A 47 2.79 -7.89 -7.61
CA PHE A 47 1.53 -7.64 -6.92
C PHE A 47 0.48 -8.75 -7.13
N PRO A 48 0.19 -9.21 -8.35
CA PRO A 48 -0.71 -10.34 -8.55
C PRO A 48 -0.26 -11.60 -7.80
N CYS A 49 1.04 -11.89 -7.81
CA CYS A 49 1.58 -13.03 -7.05
C CYS A 49 1.39 -12.89 -5.55
N VAL A 50 1.65 -11.68 -4.99
CA VAL A 50 1.44 -11.41 -3.57
C VAL A 50 -0.04 -11.54 -3.21
N ILE A 51 -0.94 -10.99 -4.03
CA ILE A 51 -2.38 -11.09 -3.81
C ILE A 51 -2.82 -12.56 -3.83
N ILE A 52 -2.43 -13.33 -4.84
CA ILE A 52 -2.77 -14.76 -4.92
C ILE A 52 -2.23 -15.52 -3.70
N ASN A 53 -1.00 -15.21 -3.28
CA ASN A 53 -0.41 -15.85 -2.10
C ASN A 53 -1.16 -15.48 -0.80
N SER A 54 -1.61 -14.23 -0.65
CA SER A 54 -2.37 -13.77 0.51
C SER A 54 -3.72 -14.47 0.66
N PHE A 55 -4.32 -14.93 -0.45
CA PHE A 55 -5.57 -15.69 -0.43
C PHE A 55 -5.37 -17.21 -0.25
N GLN A 56 -4.14 -17.70 -0.07
CA GLN A 56 -3.87 -19.12 0.25
C GLN A 56 -4.04 -19.39 1.75
N ILE A 57 -5.19 -19.00 2.28
CA ILE A 57 -5.57 -19.22 3.69
C ILE A 57 -6.71 -20.21 3.79
N GLU A 58 -6.81 -20.91 4.90
CA GLU A 58 -7.95 -21.79 5.17
C GLU A 58 -9.24 -20.95 5.30
N LEU A 59 -10.21 -21.24 4.44
CA LEU A 59 -11.50 -20.55 4.43
C LEU A 59 -12.38 -21.05 5.57
N THR A 60 -12.18 -20.53 6.76
CA THR A 60 -13.02 -20.77 7.93
C THR A 60 -14.15 -19.75 8.00
N ALA A 61 -15.18 -20.03 8.79
CA ALA A 61 -16.27 -19.07 9.03
C ALA A 61 -15.76 -17.74 9.64
N ARG A 62 -14.65 -17.80 10.38
CA ARG A 62 -13.99 -16.62 10.97
C ARG A 62 -13.29 -15.77 9.92
N THR A 63 -12.48 -16.40 9.05
CA THR A 63 -11.75 -15.72 7.98
C THR A 63 -12.71 -15.14 6.93
N ALA A 64 -13.79 -15.88 6.58
CA ALA A 64 -14.82 -15.38 5.67
C ALA A 64 -15.55 -14.14 6.22
N LYS A 65 -15.89 -14.13 7.52
CA LYS A 65 -16.47 -12.93 8.15
C LYS A 65 -15.49 -11.76 8.20
N GLY A 66 -14.21 -12.04 8.50
CA GLY A 66 -13.13 -11.04 8.48
C GLY A 66 -12.98 -10.41 7.09
N LEU A 67 -12.94 -11.22 6.05
CA LEU A 67 -12.86 -10.76 4.65
C LEU A 67 -14.08 -9.88 4.27
N LEU A 68 -15.29 -10.32 4.61
CA LEU A 68 -16.50 -9.53 4.33
C LEU A 68 -16.46 -8.17 5.04
N LEU A 69 -16.02 -8.16 6.30
CA LEU A 69 -15.88 -6.94 7.08
C LEU A 69 -14.79 -6.02 6.50
N ALA A 70 -13.66 -6.58 6.07
CA ALA A 70 -12.58 -5.83 5.42
C ALA A 70 -13.06 -5.19 4.11
N VAL A 71 -13.78 -5.94 3.27
CA VAL A 71 -14.36 -5.41 2.02
C VAL A 71 -15.37 -4.29 2.31
N ALA A 72 -16.24 -4.48 3.30
CA ALA A 72 -17.22 -3.45 3.69
C ALA A 72 -16.52 -2.19 4.23
N ALA A 73 -15.49 -2.35 5.07
CA ALA A 73 -14.70 -1.25 5.60
C ALA A 73 -13.94 -0.51 4.51
N ALA A 74 -13.32 -1.23 3.57
CA ALA A 74 -12.63 -0.66 2.43
C ALA A 74 -13.59 0.13 1.53
N ALA A 75 -14.76 -0.42 1.23
CA ALA A 75 -15.79 0.26 0.45
C ALA A 75 -16.28 1.54 1.15
N ALA A 76 -16.53 1.47 2.46
CA ALA A 76 -16.93 2.64 3.24
C ALA A 76 -15.83 3.73 3.28
N ALA A 77 -14.57 3.33 3.45
CA ALA A 77 -13.43 4.25 3.42
C ALA A 77 -13.30 4.93 2.05
N HIS A 78 -13.39 4.18 0.95
CA HIS A 78 -13.36 4.75 -0.39
C HIS A 78 -14.52 5.69 -0.67
N ALA A 79 -15.74 5.31 -0.27
CA ALA A 79 -16.91 6.18 -0.38
C ALA A 79 -16.73 7.48 0.40
N PHE A 80 -16.16 7.41 1.61
CA PHE A 80 -15.83 8.57 2.42
C PHE A 80 -14.80 9.46 1.75
N MET A 81 -13.70 8.90 1.20
CA MET A 81 -12.66 9.67 0.50
C MET A 81 -13.21 10.34 -0.77
N LEU A 82 -14.04 9.64 -1.55
CA LEU A 82 -14.72 10.20 -2.71
C LEU A 82 -15.62 11.38 -2.32
N LEU A 83 -16.42 11.22 -1.26
CA LEU A 83 -17.28 12.27 -0.73
C LEU A 83 -16.45 13.47 -0.24
N ALA A 84 -15.37 13.22 0.50
CA ALA A 84 -14.47 14.25 0.98
C ALA A 84 -13.85 15.05 -0.18
N VAL A 85 -13.35 14.36 -1.22
CA VAL A 85 -12.82 15.03 -2.42
C VAL A 85 -13.90 15.83 -3.12
N TRP A 86 -15.11 15.29 -3.28
CA TRP A 86 -16.23 15.99 -3.91
C TRP A 86 -16.61 17.29 -3.17
N ILE A 87 -16.57 17.28 -1.83
CA ILE A 87 -16.86 18.47 -1.01
C ILE A 87 -15.69 19.46 -1.08
N LEU A 88 -14.45 18.97 -1.02
CA LEU A 88 -13.25 19.81 -0.88
C LEU A 88 -12.70 20.32 -2.23
N GLU A 89 -13.07 19.70 -3.36
CA GLU A 89 -12.49 20.05 -4.67
C GLU A 89 -12.70 21.51 -5.06
N LYS A 90 -13.88 22.06 -4.77
CA LYS A 90 -14.19 23.47 -5.10
C LYS A 90 -13.50 24.47 -4.19
N PRO A 91 -13.60 24.37 -2.83
CA PRO A 91 -12.96 25.33 -1.94
C PRO A 91 -11.44 25.29 -2.00
N LEU A 92 -10.83 24.09 -2.16
CA LEU A 92 -9.38 23.93 -2.24
C LEU A 92 -8.83 24.00 -3.67
N ARG A 93 -9.69 24.10 -4.68
CA ARG A 93 -9.31 24.11 -6.11
C ARG A 93 -8.40 22.96 -6.49
N LEU A 94 -8.74 21.74 -6.01
CA LEU A 94 -7.93 20.55 -6.20
C LEU A 94 -7.79 20.20 -7.69
N ASN A 95 -6.57 19.98 -8.11
CA ASN A 95 -6.29 19.46 -9.45
C ASN A 95 -6.50 17.92 -9.49
N SER A 96 -6.48 17.33 -10.70
CA SER A 96 -6.74 15.91 -10.88
C SER A 96 -5.76 15.00 -10.15
N ILE A 97 -4.49 15.40 -10.05
CA ILE A 97 -3.44 14.64 -9.36
C ILE A 97 -3.69 14.64 -7.85
N GLU A 98 -4.01 15.80 -7.27
CA GLU A 98 -4.32 15.93 -5.86
C GLU A 98 -5.56 15.11 -5.47
N LYS A 99 -6.63 15.13 -6.29
CA LYS A 99 -7.82 14.32 -6.08
C LYS A 99 -7.47 12.82 -6.04
N VAL A 100 -6.71 12.34 -7.02
CA VAL A 100 -6.28 10.93 -7.08
C VAL A 100 -5.40 10.58 -5.87
N SER A 101 -4.49 11.46 -5.46
CA SER A 101 -3.61 11.25 -4.31
C SER A 101 -4.36 11.17 -2.97
N ILE A 102 -5.50 11.87 -2.86
CA ILE A 102 -6.36 11.78 -1.66
C ILE A 102 -7.16 10.48 -1.65
N ILE A 103 -7.71 10.08 -2.80
CA ILE A 103 -8.56 8.89 -2.90
C ILE A 103 -7.74 7.60 -2.80
N TYR A 104 -6.61 7.53 -3.52
CA TYR A 104 -5.77 6.34 -3.61
C TYR A 104 -4.51 6.51 -2.77
N THR A 105 -4.54 5.98 -1.56
CA THR A 105 -3.37 5.95 -0.68
C THR A 105 -2.43 4.81 -1.09
N ASN A 106 -1.14 4.98 -0.83
CA ASN A 106 -0.15 3.92 -1.06
C ASN A 106 -0.18 2.86 0.07
N ALA A 107 -1.38 2.34 0.35
CA ALA A 107 -1.59 1.41 1.45
C ALA A 107 -0.87 0.07 1.24
N GLY A 108 -0.78 -0.42 0.00
CA GLY A 108 -0.18 -1.71 -0.29
C GLY A 108 1.28 -1.83 0.17
N TYR A 109 2.10 -0.81 -0.02
CA TYR A 109 3.52 -0.87 0.36
C TYR A 109 3.77 -0.63 1.86
N LEU A 110 2.91 0.14 2.52
CA LEU A 110 3.12 0.49 3.94
C LEU A 110 2.28 -0.39 4.87
N VAL A 111 1.01 -0.62 4.53
CA VAL A 111 0.07 -1.30 5.42
C VAL A 111 0.28 -2.80 5.43
N ILE A 112 0.59 -3.44 4.30
CA ILE A 112 0.83 -4.89 4.25
C ILE A 112 1.96 -5.31 5.20
N PRO A 113 3.18 -4.76 5.13
CA PRO A 113 4.24 -5.11 6.08
C PRO A 113 3.89 -4.79 7.53
N LEU A 114 3.14 -3.71 7.75
CA LEU A 114 2.72 -3.31 9.08
C LEU A 114 1.70 -4.28 9.68
N VAL A 115 0.68 -4.67 8.93
CA VAL A 115 -0.34 -5.63 9.35
C VAL A 115 0.32 -6.99 9.63
N SER A 116 1.20 -7.46 8.74
CA SER A 116 1.96 -8.69 8.93
C SER A 116 2.78 -8.67 10.23
N ALA A 117 3.46 -7.55 10.52
CA ALA A 117 4.30 -7.41 11.72
C ALA A 117 3.49 -7.29 13.03
N VAL A 118 2.30 -6.67 12.99
CA VAL A 118 1.49 -6.36 14.17
C VAL A 118 0.44 -7.43 14.46
N LEU A 119 -0.26 -7.90 13.44
CA LEU A 119 -1.40 -8.81 13.57
C LEU A 119 -1.06 -10.23 13.14
N GLY A 120 0.03 -10.42 12.39
CA GLY A 120 0.44 -11.69 11.80
C GLY A 120 0.05 -11.79 10.33
N GLU A 121 0.75 -12.69 9.63
CA GLU A 121 0.56 -12.90 8.17
C GLU A 121 -0.86 -13.37 7.81
N GLU A 122 -1.54 -14.02 8.75
CA GLU A 122 -2.92 -14.51 8.60
C GLU A 122 -3.97 -13.40 8.41
N TRP A 123 -3.60 -12.12 8.64
CA TRP A 123 -4.48 -10.97 8.51
C TRP A 123 -4.15 -10.08 7.31
N VAL A 124 -3.24 -10.51 6.44
CA VAL A 124 -2.80 -9.78 5.24
C VAL A 124 -3.64 -10.14 4.00
N PHE A 125 -4.91 -10.41 4.12
CA PHE A 125 -5.80 -10.73 3.01
C PHE A 125 -6.73 -9.57 2.62
#